data_723ab9fa708296d170d22b30e89fc8e5
#
_entry.id   723ab9fa708296d170d22b30e89fc8e5
#
_cell.length_a   1.000
_cell.length_b   1.000
_cell.length_c   1.000
_cell.angle_alpha   90.00
_cell.angle_beta   90.00
_cell.angle_gamma   90.00
#
_symmetry.space_group_name_H-M   'P 1'
#
loop_
_entity.id
_entity.type
_entity.pdbx_description
1 polymer ?
#
loop_
_entity_poly.entity_id
_entity_poly.type
_entity_poly.pdbx_seq_one_letter_code
_entity_poly.pdbx_strand_id
1 'polypeptide(L)'
;TNVFNRLTGANIGVNSYEEGKKELNRRTCPVPDPRLEKIWALYPEKKKIPASVDFIDIAGISYGDVKNSSYLDYLRRADGLAHVVRGFSDAQIPHPRGKISPENDILSMEEELILADLVLIESRLEKLEKELKSSKSPEGEKEKEILGCLHSGLEEGKGIRELFLNPQEEKLIRSFAFLSQKPLLHTINVDEKDIPLIENPEKIYACQKKGLSILAFCGKIEMEILELEEEEAKTFLSEYGLHE
;
A
#
# COMPACT_ATOMS: atom_id res chain seq x y z
N THR A 1 0.21 1.31 -12.66
CA THR A 1 0.00 2.54 -13.47
C THR A 1 -1.47 2.82 -13.72
N ASN A 2 -2.33 1.83 -14.11
CA ASN A 2 -3.77 2.06 -14.34
C ASN A 2 -4.47 2.62 -13.10
N VAL A 3 -4.26 2.03 -11.91
CA VAL A 3 -4.79 2.55 -10.63
C VAL A 3 -4.33 3.98 -10.39
N PHE A 4 -3.06 4.25 -10.62
CA PHE A 4 -2.50 5.59 -10.48
C PHE A 4 -3.17 6.57 -11.45
N ASN A 5 -3.34 6.21 -12.73
CA ASN A 5 -4.03 7.05 -13.71
C ASN A 5 -5.48 7.33 -13.30
N ARG A 6 -6.21 6.33 -12.84
CA ARG A 6 -7.59 6.47 -12.38
C ARG A 6 -7.71 7.42 -11.19
N LEU A 7 -6.87 7.24 -10.18
CA LEU A 7 -6.89 8.07 -8.97
C LEU A 7 -6.44 9.50 -9.21
N THR A 8 -5.56 9.73 -10.18
CA THR A 8 -4.88 11.01 -10.36
C THR A 8 -5.34 11.80 -11.58
N GLY A 9 -6.18 11.20 -12.43
CA GLY A 9 -6.53 11.79 -13.73
C GLY A 9 -5.33 11.91 -14.68
N ALA A 10 -4.22 11.23 -14.39
CA ALA A 10 -3.05 11.22 -15.26
C ALA A 10 -3.28 10.27 -16.45
N ASN A 11 -2.63 10.58 -17.56
CA ASN A 11 -2.62 9.70 -18.74
C ASN A 11 -1.18 9.25 -19.00
N ILE A 12 -0.65 8.45 -18.06
CA ILE A 12 0.69 7.87 -18.19
C ILE A 12 0.54 6.57 -18.97
N GLY A 13 1.27 6.46 -20.08
CA GLY A 13 1.27 5.26 -20.90
C GLY A 13 1.64 4.02 -20.07
N VAL A 14 0.82 2.99 -20.16
CA VAL A 14 1.11 1.66 -19.59
C VAL A 14 2.10 0.99 -20.52
N ASN A 15 3.29 1.53 -20.64
CA ASN A 15 4.31 0.92 -21.46
C ASN A 15 4.97 -0.23 -20.71
N SER A 16 4.86 -1.39 -21.33
CA SER A 16 5.69 -2.57 -21.19
C SER A 16 7.11 -2.23 -20.75
N TYR A 17 7.56 -2.89 -19.70
CA TYR A 17 8.94 -3.30 -19.41
C TYR A 17 10.03 -2.68 -20.30
N GLU A 18 10.34 -1.42 -20.13
CA GLU A 18 11.67 -0.93 -20.46
C GLU A 18 12.55 -1.15 -19.22
N GLU A 19 13.33 -2.21 -19.27
CA GLU A 19 14.42 -2.44 -18.34
C GLU A 19 15.33 -1.22 -18.32
N GLY A 20 15.36 -0.49 -17.20
CA GLY A 20 16.43 0.47 -16.94
C GLY A 20 16.04 1.89 -16.54
N LYS A 21 14.81 2.36 -16.74
CA LYS A 21 14.38 3.67 -16.22
C LYS A 21 13.39 3.53 -15.08
N LYS A 22 13.88 3.78 -13.86
CA LYS A 22 13.05 3.93 -12.66
C LYS A 22 12.34 5.27 -12.69
N GLU A 23 11.28 5.42 -13.47
CA GLU A 23 10.46 6.62 -13.44
C GLU A 23 9.49 6.53 -12.27
N LEU A 24 9.65 7.46 -11.33
CA LEU A 24 8.70 7.68 -10.25
C LEU A 24 7.64 8.65 -10.73
N ASN A 25 6.43 8.16 -10.86
CA ASN A 25 5.30 9.03 -11.13
C ASN A 25 4.72 9.53 -9.82
N ARG A 26 4.72 10.84 -9.60
CA ARG A 26 4.12 11.47 -8.43
C ARG A 26 3.02 12.42 -8.84
N ARG A 27 1.87 12.36 -8.17
CA ARG A 27 0.75 13.28 -8.33
C ARG A 27 0.08 13.55 -6.99
N THR A 28 -0.33 14.80 -6.79
CA THR A 28 -1.13 15.23 -5.65
C THR A 28 -2.58 15.28 -6.08
N CYS A 29 -3.46 14.58 -5.36
CA CYS A 29 -4.89 14.54 -5.65
C CYS A 29 -5.68 15.10 -4.47
N PRO A 30 -6.68 15.94 -4.70
CA PRO A 30 -7.60 16.35 -3.65
C PRO A 30 -8.48 15.17 -3.25
N VAL A 31 -8.78 15.09 -1.96
CA VAL A 31 -9.73 14.09 -1.43
C VAL A 31 -11.13 14.67 -1.52
N PRO A 32 -12.05 14.07 -2.27
CA PRO A 32 -13.45 14.46 -2.29
C PRO A 32 -14.07 14.26 -0.90
N ASP A 33 -14.69 15.30 -0.35
CA ASP A 33 -15.39 15.20 0.94
C ASP A 33 -16.72 15.99 0.88
N PRO A 34 -17.86 15.28 0.82
CA PRO A 34 -19.18 15.94 0.80
C PRO A 34 -19.45 16.81 2.03
N ARG A 35 -18.78 16.55 3.16
CA ARG A 35 -18.90 17.37 4.37
C ARG A 35 -18.27 18.74 4.16
N LEU A 36 -17.13 18.78 3.47
CA LEU A 36 -16.45 20.03 3.12
C LEU A 36 -17.33 20.88 2.19
N GLU A 37 -18.02 20.27 1.22
CA GLU A 37 -18.96 20.94 0.32
C GLU A 37 -20.11 21.58 1.11
N LYS A 38 -20.73 20.83 2.02
CA LYS A 38 -21.81 21.31 2.87
C LYS A 38 -21.37 22.46 3.78
N ILE A 39 -20.19 22.40 4.36
CA ILE A 39 -19.65 23.46 5.20
C ILE A 39 -19.33 24.69 4.36
N TRP A 40 -18.69 24.51 3.22
CA TRP A 40 -18.35 25.62 2.32
C TRP A 40 -19.58 26.36 1.80
N ALA A 41 -20.68 25.66 1.53
CA ALA A 41 -21.93 26.28 1.13
C ALA A 41 -22.49 27.28 2.17
N LEU A 42 -22.15 27.12 3.45
CA LEU A 42 -22.52 28.06 4.53
C LEU A 42 -21.58 29.28 4.60
N TYR A 43 -20.40 29.20 4.01
CA TYR A 43 -19.36 30.24 4.04
C TYR A 43 -18.72 30.43 2.65
N PRO A 44 -19.52 30.82 1.63
CA PRO A 44 -19.04 30.86 0.24
C PRO A 44 -17.90 31.87 0.00
N GLU A 45 -17.77 32.85 0.89
CA GLU A 45 -16.68 33.84 0.85
C GLU A 45 -15.34 33.28 1.33
N LYS A 46 -15.32 32.12 1.94
CA LYS A 46 -14.08 31.48 2.40
C LYS A 46 -13.47 30.61 1.29
N LYS A 47 -12.15 30.58 1.27
CA LYS A 47 -11.42 29.69 0.36
C LYS A 47 -11.64 28.22 0.79
N LYS A 48 -12.12 27.39 -0.13
CA LYS A 48 -12.21 25.94 0.05
C LYS A 48 -10.84 25.31 -0.18
N ILE A 49 -10.32 24.59 0.80
CA ILE A 49 -9.05 23.86 0.71
C ILE A 49 -9.32 22.41 1.11
N PRO A 50 -9.44 21.50 0.15
CA PRO A 50 -9.59 20.08 0.43
C PRO A 50 -8.29 19.48 1.01
N ALA A 51 -8.43 18.40 1.75
CA ALA A 51 -7.28 17.54 2.05
C ALA A 51 -6.71 16.98 0.74
N SER A 52 -5.44 16.67 0.71
CA SER A 52 -4.79 16.11 -0.47
C SER A 52 -3.93 14.90 -0.11
N VAL A 53 -3.79 13.98 -1.05
CA VAL A 53 -2.93 12.80 -0.96
C VAL A 53 -1.93 12.85 -2.09
N ASP A 54 -0.66 12.63 -1.76
CA ASP A 54 0.41 12.45 -2.73
C ASP A 54 0.51 10.95 -3.08
N PHE A 55 0.15 10.60 -4.31
CA PHE A 55 0.34 9.27 -4.85
C PHE A 55 1.71 9.17 -5.53
N ILE A 56 2.41 8.08 -5.25
CA ILE A 56 3.68 7.73 -5.89
C ILE A 56 3.53 6.35 -6.50
N ASP A 57 3.57 6.26 -7.84
CA ASP A 57 3.60 5.00 -8.56
C ASP A 57 5.06 4.56 -8.71
N ILE A 58 5.38 3.44 -8.10
CA ILE A 58 6.71 2.83 -8.16
C ILE A 58 6.62 1.67 -9.14
N ALA A 59 7.01 1.93 -10.39
CA ALA A 59 7.01 0.91 -11.42
C ALA A 59 8.06 -0.17 -11.17
N GLY A 60 7.72 -1.42 -11.48
CA GLY A 60 8.69 -2.49 -11.57
C GLY A 60 9.18 -3.07 -10.24
N ILE A 61 8.42 -2.97 -9.15
CA ILE A 61 8.68 -3.76 -7.95
C ILE A 61 8.14 -5.16 -8.20
N SER A 62 9.05 -6.12 -8.39
CA SER A 62 8.73 -7.54 -8.43
C SER A 62 9.01 -8.18 -7.07
N TYR A 63 8.48 -9.38 -6.86
CA TYR A 63 8.77 -10.20 -5.69
C TYR A 63 10.29 -10.36 -5.49
N GLY A 64 10.76 -10.12 -4.27
CA GLY A 64 12.19 -10.13 -3.93
C GLY A 64 12.90 -8.77 -4.09
N ASP A 65 12.26 -7.79 -4.76
CA ASP A 65 12.86 -6.47 -4.97
C ASP A 65 12.74 -5.54 -3.74
N VAL A 66 11.89 -5.87 -2.78
CA VAL A 66 11.80 -5.11 -1.52
C VAL A 66 13.12 -5.09 -0.77
N LYS A 67 14.00 -6.07 -1.03
CA LYS A 67 15.40 -6.08 -0.54
C LYS A 67 16.30 -5.05 -1.24
N ASN A 68 15.84 -4.46 -2.34
CA ASN A 68 16.63 -3.51 -3.12
C ASN A 68 16.57 -2.12 -2.45
N SER A 69 17.69 -1.65 -1.95
CA SER A 69 17.81 -0.42 -1.14
C SER A 69 17.16 0.81 -1.78
N SER A 70 17.16 0.91 -3.11
CA SER A 70 16.59 2.06 -3.81
C SER A 70 15.07 2.18 -3.71
N TYR A 71 14.32 1.07 -3.54
CA TYR A 71 12.86 1.10 -3.35
C TYR A 71 12.49 1.26 -1.88
N LEU A 72 13.26 0.68 -0.98
CA LEU A 72 13.04 0.80 0.45
C LEU A 72 12.93 2.24 0.92
N ASP A 73 13.76 3.13 0.40
CA ASP A 73 13.76 4.54 0.78
C ASP A 73 12.43 5.23 0.43
N TYR A 74 11.84 4.91 -0.73
CA TYR A 74 10.53 5.46 -1.12
C TYR A 74 9.40 4.88 -0.27
N LEU A 75 9.42 3.56 -0.05
CA LEU A 75 8.43 2.91 0.80
C LEU A 75 8.49 3.44 2.24
N ARG A 76 9.70 3.68 2.77
CA ARG A 76 9.88 4.23 4.12
C ARG A 76 9.38 5.67 4.26
N ARG A 77 9.44 6.47 3.21
CA ARG A 77 8.96 7.88 3.21
C ARG A 77 7.45 8.00 3.08
N ALA A 78 6.77 7.00 2.55
CA ALA A 78 5.31 7.01 2.42
C ALA A 78 4.64 6.85 3.79
N ASP A 79 3.49 7.50 3.98
CA ASP A 79 2.68 7.35 5.21
C ASP A 79 1.83 6.07 5.20
N GLY A 80 1.53 5.54 4.03
CA GLY A 80 0.80 4.29 3.81
C GLY A 80 1.17 3.65 2.50
N LEU A 81 0.85 2.38 2.34
CA LEU A 81 1.18 1.58 1.17
C LEU A 81 -0.09 1.04 0.51
N ALA A 82 -0.12 1.06 -0.83
CA ALA A 82 -1.14 0.39 -1.62
C ALA A 82 -0.46 -0.67 -2.50
N HIS A 83 -0.75 -1.94 -2.22
CA HIS A 83 -0.24 -3.09 -2.97
C HIS A 83 -1.23 -3.49 -4.04
N VAL A 84 -0.91 -3.22 -5.30
CA VAL A 84 -1.76 -3.61 -6.43
C VAL A 84 -1.47 -5.05 -6.82
N VAL A 85 -2.47 -5.90 -6.65
CA VAL A 85 -2.40 -7.34 -6.88
C VAL A 85 -3.12 -7.70 -8.17
N ARG A 86 -2.53 -8.58 -8.96
CA ARG A 86 -3.13 -9.07 -10.20
C ARG A 86 -4.06 -10.24 -9.94
N GLY A 87 -5.36 -10.04 -10.20
CA GLY A 87 -6.39 -11.07 -10.13
C GLY A 87 -6.98 -11.45 -11.50
N PHE A 88 -6.56 -10.78 -12.60
CA PHE A 88 -7.07 -11.03 -13.95
C PHE A 88 -6.11 -11.87 -14.80
N SER A 89 -6.67 -12.57 -15.78
CA SER A 89 -5.91 -13.38 -16.73
C SER A 89 -5.70 -12.64 -18.05
N ASP A 90 -4.44 -12.52 -18.48
CA ASP A 90 -4.07 -11.97 -19.78
C ASP A 90 -2.87 -12.74 -20.32
N ALA A 91 -3.06 -13.37 -21.49
CA ALA A 91 -2.01 -14.18 -22.12
C ALA A 91 -0.83 -13.34 -22.65
N GLN A 92 -1.05 -12.03 -22.90
CA GLN A 92 -0.01 -11.13 -23.40
C GLN A 92 0.91 -10.62 -22.31
N ILE A 93 0.46 -10.67 -21.06
CA ILE A 93 1.22 -10.18 -19.90
C ILE A 93 1.61 -11.37 -19.02
N PRO A 94 2.87 -11.84 -19.07
CA PRO A 94 3.31 -12.94 -18.20
C PRO A 94 3.23 -12.52 -16.72
N HIS A 95 2.80 -13.46 -15.86
CA HIS A 95 2.87 -13.23 -14.42
C HIS A 95 4.28 -13.54 -13.92
N PRO A 96 4.91 -12.70 -13.07
CA PRO A 96 6.29 -12.91 -12.58
C PRO A 96 6.53 -14.27 -11.96
N ARG A 97 5.50 -14.86 -11.34
CA ARG A 97 5.54 -16.21 -10.72
C ARG A 97 4.95 -17.32 -11.61
N GLY A 98 4.63 -17.04 -12.87
CA GLY A 98 4.06 -18.00 -13.80
C GLY A 98 2.61 -18.40 -13.52
N LYS A 99 2.05 -18.09 -12.33
CA LYS A 99 0.67 -18.40 -11.94
C LYS A 99 0.05 -17.21 -11.21
N ILE A 100 -1.17 -16.87 -11.60
CA ILE A 100 -1.97 -15.84 -10.90
C ILE A 100 -2.50 -16.45 -9.61
N SER A 101 -2.15 -15.86 -8.48
CA SER A 101 -2.58 -16.27 -7.15
C SER A 101 -2.57 -15.07 -6.20
N PRO A 102 -3.64 -14.25 -6.21
CA PRO A 102 -3.72 -13.04 -5.39
C PRO A 102 -3.46 -13.29 -3.91
N GLU A 103 -3.94 -14.41 -3.36
CA GLU A 103 -3.70 -14.79 -1.96
C GLU A 103 -2.21 -14.93 -1.66
N ASN A 104 -1.49 -15.68 -2.50
CA ASN A 104 -0.05 -15.88 -2.32
C ASN A 104 0.74 -14.59 -2.54
N ASP A 105 0.28 -13.72 -3.45
CA ASP A 105 0.95 -12.44 -3.70
C ASP A 105 0.77 -11.48 -2.53
N ILE A 106 -0.43 -11.46 -1.91
CA ILE A 106 -0.70 -10.70 -0.69
C ILE A 106 0.18 -11.19 0.46
N LEU A 107 0.16 -12.48 0.76
CA LEU A 107 0.94 -13.05 1.85
C LEU A 107 2.45 -12.82 1.68
N SER A 108 2.93 -12.98 0.45
CA SER A 108 4.34 -12.76 0.16
C SER A 108 4.77 -11.31 0.33
N MET A 109 3.91 -10.34 -0.02
CA MET A 109 4.22 -8.93 0.22
C MET A 109 4.31 -8.65 1.73
N GLU A 110 3.38 -9.18 2.52
CA GLU A 110 3.43 -9.07 3.98
C GLU A 110 4.73 -9.63 4.55
N GLU A 111 5.13 -10.82 4.10
CA GLU A 111 6.39 -11.46 4.50
C GLU A 111 7.61 -10.63 4.12
N GLU A 112 7.64 -10.05 2.93
CA GLU A 112 8.75 -9.20 2.50
C GLU A 112 8.90 -7.94 3.35
N LEU A 113 7.79 -7.29 3.72
CA LEU A 113 7.82 -6.13 4.60
C LEU A 113 8.34 -6.49 5.99
N ILE A 114 7.91 -7.63 6.53
CA ILE A 114 8.38 -8.19 7.81
C ILE A 114 9.88 -8.47 7.75
N LEU A 115 10.35 -9.14 6.72
CA LEU A 115 11.77 -9.46 6.55
C LEU A 115 12.65 -8.22 6.42
N ALA A 116 12.17 -7.18 5.71
CA ALA A 116 12.88 -5.91 5.59
C ALA A 116 13.03 -5.19 6.94
N ASP A 117 12.04 -5.31 7.81
CA ASP A 117 12.09 -4.72 9.14
C ASP A 117 12.92 -5.56 10.11
N LEU A 118 12.89 -6.90 10.03
CA LEU A 118 13.76 -7.79 10.78
C LEU A 118 15.24 -7.45 10.56
N VAL A 119 15.67 -7.36 9.31
CA VAL A 119 17.07 -7.01 8.98
C VAL A 119 17.49 -5.67 9.59
N LEU A 120 16.57 -4.69 9.57
CA LEU A 120 16.85 -3.38 10.16
C LEU A 120 16.97 -3.45 11.69
N ILE A 121 16.07 -4.18 12.35
CA ILE A 121 16.08 -4.37 13.81
C ILE A 121 17.33 -5.11 14.25
N GLU A 122 17.68 -6.21 13.60
CA GLU A 122 18.88 -6.98 13.91
C GLU A 122 20.14 -6.11 13.82
N SER A 123 20.29 -5.36 12.72
CA SER A 123 21.42 -4.45 12.55
C SER A 123 21.49 -3.38 13.63
N ARG A 124 20.33 -2.87 14.10
CA ARG A 124 20.30 -1.87 15.17
C ARG A 124 20.59 -2.47 16.54
N LEU A 125 20.04 -3.64 16.84
CA LEU A 125 20.31 -4.38 18.08
C LEU A 125 21.80 -4.68 18.25
N GLU A 126 22.48 -5.14 17.20
CA GLU A 126 23.94 -5.36 17.23
C GLU A 126 24.74 -4.09 17.55
N LYS A 127 24.33 -2.94 16.99
CA LYS A 127 24.95 -1.65 17.30
C LYS A 127 24.67 -1.21 18.73
N LEU A 128 23.42 -1.32 19.20
CA LEU A 128 23.03 -0.99 20.56
C LEU A 128 23.81 -1.83 21.58
N GLU A 129 24.03 -3.11 21.33
CA GLU A 129 24.84 -3.95 22.23
C GLU A 129 26.28 -3.45 22.40
N LYS A 130 26.87 -2.95 21.32
CA LYS A 130 28.22 -2.36 21.36
C LYS A 130 28.21 -1.01 22.08
N GLU A 131 27.22 -0.16 21.78
CA GLU A 131 27.06 1.15 22.41
C GLU A 131 26.85 1.02 23.94
N LEU A 132 25.96 0.13 24.37
CA LEU A 132 25.64 -0.10 25.79
C LEU A 132 26.78 -0.74 26.60
N LYS A 133 27.67 -1.50 25.94
CA LYS A 133 28.89 -2.00 26.56
C LYS A 133 29.90 -0.88 26.89
N SER A 134 29.90 0.18 26.06
CA SER A 134 30.82 1.31 26.23
C SER A 134 30.25 2.41 27.12
N SER A 135 28.94 2.65 27.06
CA SER A 135 28.25 3.67 27.85
C SER A 135 26.81 3.26 28.14
N LYS A 136 26.48 3.11 29.41
CA LYS A 136 25.10 2.81 29.83
C LYS A 136 24.22 4.02 29.57
N SER A 137 23.18 3.85 28.74
CA SER A 137 22.14 4.83 28.47
C SER A 137 20.77 4.24 28.79
N PRO A 138 20.00 4.85 29.73
CA PRO A 138 18.64 4.37 30.01
C PRO A 138 17.73 4.38 28.76
N GLU A 139 17.95 5.32 27.84
CA GLU A 139 17.21 5.41 26.58
C GLU A 139 17.59 4.26 25.63
N GLY A 140 18.89 3.93 25.55
CA GLY A 140 19.38 2.80 24.75
C GLY A 140 18.92 1.45 25.30
N GLU A 141 18.85 1.27 26.61
CA GLU A 141 18.29 0.05 27.22
C GLU A 141 16.80 -0.10 26.87
N LYS A 142 16.03 0.99 26.95
CA LYS A 142 14.62 0.99 26.60
C LYS A 142 14.40 0.74 25.09
N GLU A 143 15.22 1.35 24.23
CA GLU A 143 15.20 1.09 22.78
C GLU A 143 15.47 -0.40 22.50
N LYS A 144 16.47 -0.98 23.16
CA LYS A 144 16.82 -2.40 23.02
C LYS A 144 15.66 -3.32 23.44
N GLU A 145 14.98 -3.00 24.54
CA GLU A 145 13.83 -3.76 25.03
C GLU A 145 12.70 -3.76 23.99
N ILE A 146 12.34 -2.57 23.49
CA ILE A 146 11.28 -2.42 22.49
C ILE A 146 11.63 -3.17 21.20
N LEU A 147 12.84 -2.96 20.67
CA LEU A 147 13.29 -3.65 19.45
C LEU A 147 13.32 -5.17 19.64
N GLY A 148 13.67 -5.67 20.82
CA GLY A 148 13.60 -7.10 21.14
C GLY A 148 12.18 -7.66 21.09
N CYS A 149 11.20 -6.94 21.64
CA CYS A 149 9.79 -7.31 21.55
C CYS A 149 9.28 -7.30 20.11
N LEU A 150 9.66 -6.27 19.33
CA LEU A 150 9.29 -6.18 17.91
C LEU A 150 9.92 -7.32 17.10
N HIS A 151 11.19 -7.63 17.33
CA HIS A 151 11.89 -8.75 16.69
C HIS A 151 11.13 -10.06 16.89
N SER A 152 10.79 -10.39 18.15
CA SER A 152 10.04 -11.61 18.45
C SER A 152 8.68 -11.66 17.76
N GLY A 153 7.95 -10.54 17.71
CA GLY A 153 6.67 -10.47 17.00
C GLY A 153 6.82 -10.70 15.48
N LEU A 154 7.86 -10.13 14.87
CA LEU A 154 8.15 -10.32 13.45
C LEU A 154 8.57 -11.75 13.14
N GLU A 155 9.37 -12.43 14.01
CA GLU A 155 9.70 -13.84 13.85
C GLU A 155 8.45 -14.75 13.90
N GLU A 156 7.43 -14.36 14.64
CA GLU A 156 6.13 -15.04 14.64
C GLU A 156 5.28 -14.75 13.39
N GLY A 157 5.80 -13.96 12.43
CA GLY A 157 5.10 -13.57 11.21
C GLY A 157 4.04 -12.48 11.41
N LYS A 158 4.11 -11.73 12.51
CA LYS A 158 3.22 -10.59 12.80
C LYS A 158 3.88 -9.30 12.33
N GLY A 159 3.18 -8.49 11.53
CA GLY A 159 3.64 -7.13 11.22
C GLY A 159 3.61 -6.23 12.45
N ILE A 160 4.47 -5.20 12.52
CA ILE A 160 4.52 -4.28 13.66
C ILE A 160 3.18 -3.59 13.88
N ARG A 161 2.36 -3.35 12.83
CA ARG A 161 1.00 -2.82 12.94
C ARG A 161 0.03 -3.72 13.71
N GLU A 162 0.36 -4.99 13.89
CA GLU A 162 -0.43 -5.98 14.63
C GLU A 162 -0.03 -6.07 16.11
N LEU A 163 1.08 -5.42 16.47
CA LEU A 163 1.62 -5.40 17.83
C LEU A 163 1.13 -4.16 18.58
N PHE A 164 0.91 -4.33 19.88
CA PHE A 164 0.53 -3.20 20.72
C PHE A 164 1.78 -2.40 21.13
N LEU A 165 1.76 -1.11 20.81
CA LEU A 165 2.77 -0.14 21.24
C LEU A 165 2.08 1.02 21.93
N ASN A 166 2.65 1.47 23.03
CA ASN A 166 2.18 2.70 23.66
C ASN A 166 2.76 3.95 22.94
N PRO A 167 2.17 5.14 23.14
CA PRO A 167 2.62 6.36 22.41
C PRO A 167 4.09 6.75 22.66
N GLN A 168 4.67 6.37 23.80
CA GLN A 168 6.08 6.63 24.10
C GLN A 168 7.00 5.69 23.31
N GLU A 169 6.62 4.42 23.21
CA GLU A 169 7.32 3.42 22.40
C GLU A 169 7.26 3.76 20.91
N GLU A 170 6.09 4.12 20.41
CA GLU A 170 5.93 4.59 19.02
C GLU A 170 6.85 5.80 18.73
N LYS A 171 6.96 6.73 19.64
CA LYS A 171 7.84 7.89 19.49
C LYS A 171 9.32 7.49 19.38
N LEU A 172 9.77 6.51 20.17
CA LEU A 172 11.14 6.02 20.16
C LEU A 172 11.51 5.32 18.85
N ILE A 173 10.59 4.56 18.27
CA ILE A 173 10.85 3.80 17.03
C ILE A 173 10.48 4.55 15.76
N ARG A 174 9.86 5.72 15.85
CA ARG A 174 9.36 6.48 14.68
C ARG A 174 10.40 6.75 13.61
N SER A 175 11.65 6.97 14.01
CA SER A 175 12.76 7.26 13.08
C SER A 175 13.14 6.08 12.18
N PHE A 176 12.78 4.86 12.56
CA PHE A 176 13.05 3.66 11.76
C PHE A 176 12.12 3.55 10.54
N ALA A 177 10.94 4.19 10.60
CA ALA A 177 9.93 4.15 9.55
C ALA A 177 9.66 2.71 9.07
N PHE A 178 9.39 1.81 10.02
CA PHE A 178 9.15 0.40 9.74
C PHE A 178 8.04 0.19 8.72
N LEU A 179 8.28 -0.69 7.76
CA LEU A 179 7.36 -0.94 6.65
C LEU A 179 6.14 -1.73 7.11
N SER A 180 6.34 -2.74 7.94
CA SER A 180 5.26 -3.57 8.49
C SER A 180 4.43 -2.84 9.56
N GLN A 181 4.82 -1.61 9.96
CA GLN A 181 4.03 -0.73 10.82
C GLN A 181 3.03 0.12 10.03
N LYS A 182 3.33 0.39 8.75
CA LYS A 182 2.50 1.30 7.94
C LYS A 182 1.13 0.70 7.64
N PRO A 183 0.09 1.55 7.51
CA PRO A 183 -1.16 1.12 6.90
C PRO A 183 -0.89 0.52 5.51
N LEU A 184 -1.45 -0.65 5.24
CA LEU A 184 -1.30 -1.34 3.96
C LEU A 184 -2.67 -1.74 3.45
N LEU A 185 -2.97 -1.29 2.22
CA LEU A 185 -4.18 -1.66 1.48
C LEU A 185 -3.78 -2.57 0.32
N HIS A 186 -4.31 -3.78 0.28
CA HIS A 186 -4.19 -4.66 -0.89
C HIS A 186 -5.34 -4.37 -1.85
N THR A 187 -5.01 -3.95 -3.07
CA THR A 187 -6.00 -3.65 -4.12
C THR A 187 -5.88 -4.70 -5.22
N ILE A 188 -6.91 -5.55 -5.35
CA ILE A 188 -6.91 -6.65 -6.31
C ILE A 188 -7.59 -6.19 -7.59
N ASN A 189 -6.83 -6.13 -8.69
CA ASN A 189 -7.37 -5.87 -10.00
C ASN A 189 -7.92 -7.19 -10.59
N VAL A 190 -9.25 -7.29 -10.65
CA VAL A 190 -9.97 -8.50 -11.06
C VAL A 190 -10.37 -8.47 -12.54
N ASP A 191 -10.80 -9.62 -13.05
CA ASP A 191 -11.38 -9.77 -14.39
C ASP A 191 -12.84 -9.28 -14.41
N GLU A 192 -13.36 -8.89 -15.57
CA GLU A 192 -14.75 -8.44 -15.74
C GLU A 192 -15.78 -9.47 -15.23
N LYS A 193 -15.53 -10.76 -15.44
CA LYS A 193 -16.40 -11.85 -14.93
C LYS A 193 -16.50 -11.89 -13.40
N ASP A 194 -15.52 -11.31 -12.70
CA ASP A 194 -15.43 -11.33 -11.25
C ASP A 194 -15.99 -10.02 -10.60
N ILE A 195 -16.53 -9.10 -11.42
CA ILE A 195 -17.16 -7.85 -10.96
C ILE A 195 -18.23 -8.08 -9.89
N PRO A 196 -19.15 -9.08 -10.00
CA PRO A 196 -20.15 -9.33 -8.96
C PRO A 196 -19.56 -9.67 -7.58
N LEU A 197 -18.29 -9.96 -7.53
CA LEU A 197 -17.56 -10.33 -6.32
C LEU A 197 -16.80 -9.18 -5.68
N ILE A 198 -16.73 -8.01 -6.34
CA ILE A 198 -15.97 -6.83 -5.87
C ILE A 198 -16.44 -6.36 -4.49
N GLU A 199 -17.75 -6.41 -4.20
CA GLU A 199 -18.30 -6.00 -2.91
C GLU A 199 -17.87 -6.90 -1.74
N ASN A 200 -17.41 -8.11 -2.02
CA ASN A 200 -17.00 -9.07 -1.00
C ASN A 200 -15.67 -9.75 -1.36
N PRO A 201 -14.57 -8.99 -1.49
CA PRO A 201 -13.29 -9.52 -1.93
C PRO A 201 -12.74 -10.59 -0.98
N GLU A 202 -13.07 -10.52 0.29
CA GLU A 202 -12.71 -11.53 1.30
C GLU A 202 -13.31 -12.92 1.04
N LYS A 203 -14.45 -12.99 0.32
CA LYS A 203 -15.07 -14.27 -0.06
C LYS A 203 -14.38 -14.91 -1.26
N ILE A 204 -13.79 -14.08 -2.12
CA ILE A 204 -13.06 -14.55 -3.32
C ILE A 204 -11.66 -15.01 -2.95
N TYR A 205 -11.03 -14.22 -2.10
CA TYR A 205 -9.65 -14.38 -1.69
C TYR A 205 -9.64 -14.64 -0.19
N ALA A 206 -9.84 -15.91 0.18
CA ALA A 206 -9.83 -16.36 1.56
C ALA A 206 -8.41 -16.28 2.14
N CYS A 207 -7.90 -15.05 2.29
CA CYS A 207 -6.67 -14.84 3.03
C CYS A 207 -6.88 -15.32 4.47
N GLN A 208 -6.15 -16.33 4.87
CA GLN A 208 -6.21 -16.89 6.21
C GLN A 208 -5.78 -15.91 7.30
N LYS A 209 -5.07 -14.84 6.91
CA LYS A 209 -4.61 -13.80 7.83
C LYS A 209 -5.73 -12.81 8.12
N LYS A 210 -6.19 -12.76 9.36
CA LYS A 210 -7.20 -11.79 9.82
C LYS A 210 -6.60 -10.37 9.86
N GLY A 211 -7.43 -9.37 9.59
CA GLY A 211 -7.05 -7.96 9.74
C GLY A 211 -6.38 -7.34 8.51
N LEU A 212 -6.35 -8.03 7.37
CA LEU A 212 -5.90 -7.45 6.11
C LEU A 212 -6.96 -6.48 5.55
N SER A 213 -6.52 -5.32 5.09
CA SER A 213 -7.37 -4.40 4.33
C SER A 213 -7.30 -4.76 2.85
N ILE A 214 -8.39 -5.31 2.32
CA ILE A 214 -8.47 -5.77 0.93
C ILE A 214 -9.60 -5.02 0.22
N LEU A 215 -9.32 -4.55 -1.01
CA LEU A 215 -10.28 -3.94 -1.91
C LEU A 215 -10.11 -4.60 -3.28
N ALA A 216 -11.21 -4.89 -3.96
CA ALA A 216 -11.17 -5.35 -5.34
C ALA A 216 -11.71 -4.26 -6.28
N PHE A 217 -11.23 -4.25 -7.51
CA PHE A 217 -11.70 -3.35 -8.57
C PHE A 217 -11.40 -3.99 -9.94
N CYS A 218 -12.12 -3.59 -10.96
CA CYS A 218 -11.84 -4.00 -12.34
C CYS A 218 -11.20 -2.84 -13.10
N GLY A 219 -9.87 -2.88 -13.27
CA GLY A 219 -9.11 -1.80 -13.90
C GLY A 219 -9.52 -1.53 -15.34
N LYS A 220 -10.06 -2.52 -16.07
CA LYS A 220 -10.55 -2.36 -17.44
C LYS A 220 -11.82 -1.50 -17.44
N ILE A 221 -12.80 -1.86 -16.64
CA ILE A 221 -14.06 -1.11 -16.48
C ILE A 221 -13.79 0.32 -15.99
N GLU A 222 -12.90 0.49 -15.02
CA GLU A 222 -12.53 1.82 -14.52
C GLU A 222 -11.90 2.71 -15.61
N MET A 223 -11.16 2.14 -16.53
CA MET A 223 -10.60 2.90 -17.66
C MET A 223 -11.67 3.22 -18.73
N GLU A 224 -12.59 2.30 -19.02
CA GLU A 224 -13.71 2.54 -19.94
C GLU A 224 -14.61 3.66 -19.44
N ILE A 225 -14.92 3.70 -18.12
CA ILE A 225 -15.73 4.77 -17.51
C ILE A 225 -15.09 6.16 -17.67
N LEU A 226 -13.74 6.24 -17.65
CA LEU A 226 -13.05 7.53 -17.85
C LEU A 226 -13.22 8.12 -19.24
N GLU A 227 -13.57 7.30 -20.23
CA GLU A 227 -13.77 7.72 -21.62
C GLU A 227 -15.22 8.11 -21.90
N LEU A 228 -16.16 7.86 -20.96
CA LEU A 228 -17.58 8.13 -21.09
C LEU A 228 -17.96 9.52 -20.55
N GLU A 229 -19.01 10.10 -21.11
CA GLU A 229 -19.66 11.26 -20.53
C GLU A 229 -20.41 10.86 -19.24
N GLU A 230 -20.63 11.81 -18.32
CA GLU A 230 -21.15 11.55 -16.96
C GLU A 230 -22.46 10.73 -16.95
N GLU A 231 -23.42 11.02 -17.86
CA GLU A 231 -24.69 10.30 -17.94
C GLU A 231 -24.52 8.87 -18.52
N GLU A 232 -23.62 8.71 -19.47
CA GLU A 232 -23.28 7.39 -20.03
C GLU A 232 -22.55 6.53 -18.98
N ALA A 233 -21.63 7.13 -18.23
CA ALA A 233 -20.92 6.47 -17.14
C ALA A 233 -21.87 5.93 -16.06
N LYS A 234 -22.90 6.72 -15.66
CA LYS A 234 -23.93 6.27 -14.70
C LYS A 234 -24.73 5.07 -15.21
N THR A 235 -25.11 5.11 -16.49
CA THR A 235 -25.85 4.00 -17.12
C THR A 235 -24.98 2.75 -17.16
N PHE A 236 -23.72 2.90 -17.57
CA PHE A 236 -22.75 1.82 -17.65
C PHE A 236 -22.49 1.18 -16.27
N LEU A 237 -22.26 1.97 -15.22
CA LEU A 237 -22.11 1.47 -13.85
C LEU A 237 -23.33 0.66 -13.39
N SER A 238 -24.54 1.16 -13.68
CA SER A 238 -25.79 0.47 -13.33
C SER A 238 -25.93 -0.90 -14.01
N GLU A 239 -25.51 -1.04 -15.27
CA GLU A 239 -25.53 -2.32 -16.00
C GLU A 239 -24.63 -3.38 -15.37
N TYR A 240 -23.51 -2.96 -14.79
CA TYR A 240 -22.60 -3.85 -14.06
C TYR A 240 -22.94 -4.02 -12.58
N GLY A 241 -24.02 -3.37 -12.10
CA GLY A 241 -24.41 -3.41 -10.68
C GLY A 241 -23.44 -2.67 -9.75
N LEU A 242 -22.63 -1.78 -10.31
CA LEU A 242 -21.68 -0.95 -9.56
C LEU A 242 -22.36 0.38 -9.16
N HIS A 243 -22.00 0.91 -8.00
CA HIS A 243 -22.47 2.19 -7.49
C HIS A 243 -21.29 3.15 -7.32
N GLU A 244 -21.57 4.47 -7.47
CA GLU A 244 -20.59 5.54 -7.20
C GLU A 244 -20.15 5.59 -5.73
#